data_a70c893296b7019894f0e7917a7a05e6
#
_entry.id   a70c893296b7019894f0e7917a7a05e6
#
_cell.length_a   1.000
_cell.length_b   1.000
_cell.length_c   1.000
_cell.angle_alpha   90.00
_cell.angle_beta   90.00
_cell.angle_gamma   90.00
#
_symmetry.space_group_name_H-M   'P 1'
#
loop_
_entity.id
_entity.type
_entity.pdbx_description
1 polymer ?
#
loop_
_entity_poly.entity_id
_entity_poly.type
_entity_poly.pdbx_seq_one_letter_code
_entity_poly.pdbx_strand_id
1 'polypeptide(L)'
;LISTFSGGFPIGWASTPYDPRWEERYPRRAAWMAAAGPAANAALALAALLALRVGLDSGVFLSPDQVDATRLVFAESDPVDGLGRFLSMMLVLNTVLCLFNLAPVPPLDGASAITLLLPEHTGLRVRQALRTPAIAMAGLFAVWFGFGQIVRPVFGILIRLVHPDFG
;
A
#
# COMPACT_ATOMS: atom_id res chain seq x y z
N LEU A 1 -20.89 7.54 0.24
CA LEU A 1 -20.72 6.78 1.49
C LEU A 1 -21.96 5.92 1.68
N ILE A 2 -21.92 4.68 1.24
CA ILE A 2 -22.96 3.70 1.59
C ILE A 2 -22.32 2.71 2.53
N SER A 3 -22.52 2.94 3.81
CA SER A 3 -22.27 1.97 4.85
C SER A 3 -23.49 1.05 4.90
N THR A 4 -23.40 -0.11 4.31
CA THR A 4 -24.40 -1.15 4.52
C THR A 4 -23.95 -2.03 5.67
N PHE A 5 -24.62 -1.85 6.80
CA PHE A 5 -24.57 -2.75 7.94
C PHE A 5 -25.15 -4.10 7.54
N SER A 6 -24.31 -5.03 7.21
CA SER A 6 -24.63 -6.46 7.21
C SER A 6 -23.34 -7.23 7.36
N GLY A 7 -22.98 -7.62 8.57
CA GLY A 7 -21.95 -8.63 8.83
C GLY A 7 -20.51 -8.16 8.88
N GLY A 8 -20.20 -7.08 9.55
CA GLY A 8 -18.91 -6.94 10.23
C GLY A 8 -17.72 -6.35 9.49
N PHE A 9 -17.78 -6.03 8.19
CA PHE A 9 -16.67 -5.34 7.51
C PHE A 9 -17.14 -4.06 6.82
N PRO A 10 -16.59 -2.88 7.16
CA PRO A 10 -16.84 -1.66 6.41
C PRO A 10 -16.14 -1.75 5.06
N ILE A 11 -16.91 -1.99 3.99
CA ILE A 11 -16.41 -1.89 2.62
C ILE A 11 -16.60 -0.44 2.18
N GLY A 12 -15.51 0.32 2.08
CA GLY A 12 -15.49 1.65 1.51
C GLY A 12 -15.12 1.60 0.04
N TRP A 13 -15.92 2.20 -0.81
CA TRP A 13 -15.60 2.39 -2.21
C TRP A 13 -15.73 3.87 -2.56
N ALA A 14 -14.70 4.43 -3.19
CA ALA A 14 -14.71 5.75 -3.76
C ALA A 14 -14.38 5.66 -5.25
N SER A 15 -15.20 6.28 -6.08
CA SER A 15 -14.96 6.39 -7.51
C SER A 15 -14.91 7.87 -7.88
N THR A 16 -13.85 8.28 -8.55
CA THR A 16 -13.75 9.61 -9.15
C THR A 16 -14.23 9.51 -10.59
N PRO A 17 -15.37 10.12 -10.95
CA PRO A 17 -15.81 10.10 -12.33
C PRO A 17 -14.83 10.89 -13.20
N TYR A 18 -14.23 10.23 -14.18
CA TYR A 18 -13.45 10.89 -15.21
C TYR A 18 -13.87 10.35 -16.59
N ASP A 19 -13.68 11.16 -17.64
CA ASP A 19 -13.98 10.75 -18.99
C ASP A 19 -13.00 9.64 -19.44
N PRO A 20 -13.44 8.40 -19.76
CA PRO A 20 -12.56 7.34 -20.25
C PRO A 20 -11.76 7.73 -21.50
N ARG A 21 -12.29 8.65 -22.33
CA ARG A 21 -11.63 9.19 -23.51
C ARG A 21 -10.41 10.05 -23.13
N TRP A 22 -10.40 10.64 -21.93
CA TRP A 22 -9.26 11.40 -21.42
C TRP A 22 -8.06 10.49 -21.20
N GLU A 23 -8.25 9.29 -20.67
CA GLU A 23 -7.18 8.29 -20.48
C GLU A 23 -6.57 7.85 -21.82
N GLU A 24 -7.41 7.67 -22.85
CA GLU A 24 -6.94 7.34 -24.20
C GLU A 24 -6.17 8.49 -24.84
N ARG A 25 -6.61 9.72 -24.60
CA ARG A 25 -6.00 10.94 -25.14
C ARG A 25 -4.68 11.30 -24.42
N TYR A 26 -4.57 10.99 -23.12
CA TYR A 26 -3.42 11.35 -22.29
C TYR A 26 -2.90 10.15 -21.46
N PRO A 27 -2.42 9.07 -22.10
CA PRO A 27 -2.10 7.82 -21.43
C PRO A 27 -1.02 7.97 -20.35
N ARG A 28 -0.02 8.82 -20.58
CA ARG A 28 1.02 9.10 -19.58
C ARG A 28 0.49 9.85 -18.36
N ARG A 29 -0.41 10.80 -18.55
CA ARG A 29 -1.01 11.53 -17.42
C ARG A 29 -1.89 10.60 -16.57
N ALA A 30 -2.65 9.73 -17.21
CA ALA A 30 -3.45 8.71 -16.51
C ALA A 30 -2.55 7.74 -15.72
N ALA A 31 -1.41 7.34 -16.28
CA ALA A 31 -0.46 6.49 -15.57
C ALA A 31 0.19 7.20 -14.36
N TRP A 32 0.53 8.49 -14.46
CA TRP A 32 0.98 9.29 -13.31
C TRP A 32 -0.09 9.45 -12.23
N MET A 33 -1.35 9.67 -12.64
CA MET A 33 -2.47 9.74 -11.71
C MET A 33 -2.66 8.41 -10.96
N ALA A 34 -2.55 7.28 -11.66
CA ALA A 34 -2.60 5.96 -11.03
C ALA A 34 -1.40 5.73 -10.08
N ALA A 35 -0.21 6.18 -10.43
CA ALA A 35 0.97 6.06 -9.57
C ALA A 35 0.89 6.93 -8.30
N ALA A 36 0.08 7.99 -8.30
CA ALA A 36 -0.04 8.91 -7.17
C ALA A 36 -0.61 8.23 -5.91
N GLY A 37 -1.53 7.27 -6.04
CA GLY A 37 -2.09 6.51 -4.92
C GLY A 37 -1.00 5.71 -4.17
N PRO A 38 -0.32 4.78 -4.83
CA PRO A 38 0.80 4.06 -4.24
C PRO A 38 1.91 4.98 -3.70
N ALA A 39 2.22 6.08 -4.40
CA ALA A 39 3.23 7.05 -3.95
C ALA A 39 2.81 7.75 -2.65
N ALA A 40 1.54 8.10 -2.51
CA ALA A 40 1.01 8.68 -1.26
C ALA A 40 1.10 7.68 -0.10
N ASN A 41 0.74 6.42 -0.33
CA ASN A 41 0.89 5.36 0.66
C ASN A 41 2.37 5.16 1.05
N ALA A 42 3.29 5.15 0.07
CA ALA A 42 4.72 5.07 0.35
C ALA A 42 5.23 6.26 1.19
N ALA A 43 4.77 7.47 0.89
CA ALA A 43 5.13 8.67 1.66
C ALA A 43 4.61 8.61 3.11
N LEU A 44 3.36 8.15 3.31
CA LEU A 44 2.79 7.97 4.65
C LEU A 44 3.52 6.87 5.44
N ALA A 45 3.87 5.76 4.79
CA ALA A 45 4.66 4.70 5.40
C ALA A 45 6.04 5.21 5.82
N LEU A 46 6.73 5.95 4.95
CA LEU A 46 8.02 6.55 5.24
C LEU A 46 7.94 7.55 6.41
N ALA A 47 6.93 8.41 6.42
CA ALA A 47 6.72 9.35 7.52
C ALA A 47 6.50 8.63 8.86
N ALA A 48 5.69 7.57 8.87
CA ALA A 48 5.48 6.74 10.06
C ALA A 48 6.78 6.03 10.51
N LEU A 49 7.55 5.46 9.57
CA LEU A 49 8.84 4.85 9.86
C LEU A 49 9.82 5.83 10.51
N LEU A 50 9.95 7.02 9.93
CA LEU A 50 10.83 8.06 10.47
C LEU A 50 10.39 8.50 11.88
N ALA A 51 9.07 8.66 12.10
CA ALA A 51 8.54 9.02 13.42
C ALA A 51 8.80 7.93 14.46
N LEU A 52 8.63 6.64 14.10
CA LEU A 52 8.94 5.51 14.97
C LEU A 52 10.43 5.47 15.32
N ARG A 53 11.32 5.65 14.32
CA ARG A 53 12.76 5.68 14.53
C ARG A 53 13.19 6.83 15.45
N VAL A 54 12.74 8.04 15.18
CA VAL A 54 13.03 9.20 16.03
C VAL A 54 12.51 8.98 17.45
N GLY A 55 11.33 8.39 17.60
CA GLY A 55 10.77 8.06 18.91
C GLY A 55 11.58 7.02 19.68
N LEU A 56 12.10 6.00 19.01
CA LEU A 56 13.01 5.00 19.61
C LEU A 56 14.35 5.64 19.98
N ASP A 57 14.98 6.37 19.08
CA ASP A 57 16.29 6.99 19.29
C ASP A 57 16.25 8.06 20.40
N SER A 58 15.11 8.72 20.61
CA SER A 58 14.89 9.68 21.70
C SER A 58 14.44 9.07 23.03
N GLY A 59 14.19 7.76 23.08
CA GLY A 59 13.69 7.08 24.27
C GLY A 59 12.20 7.32 24.57
N VAL A 60 11.45 7.98 23.66
CA VAL A 60 9.99 8.14 23.78
C VAL A 60 9.27 6.81 23.54
N PHE A 61 9.79 6.02 22.62
CA PHE A 61 9.35 4.65 22.40
C PHE A 61 10.41 3.66 22.82
N LEU A 62 9.96 2.48 23.20
CA LEU A 62 10.76 1.33 23.61
C LEU A 62 10.47 0.15 22.68
N SER A 63 11.41 -0.79 22.60
CA SER A 63 11.21 -2.04 21.87
C SER A 63 10.32 -2.97 22.70
N PRO A 64 9.21 -3.49 22.14
CA PRO A 64 8.36 -4.45 22.82
C PRO A 64 8.98 -5.85 22.83
N ASP A 65 8.59 -6.70 23.78
CA ASP A 65 9.02 -8.11 23.83
C ASP A 65 8.52 -8.92 22.63
N GLN A 66 7.35 -8.53 22.10
CA GLN A 66 6.75 -9.14 20.92
C GLN A 66 6.31 -8.05 19.93
N VAL A 67 6.72 -8.24 18.69
CA VAL A 67 6.41 -7.31 17.58
C VAL A 67 5.30 -7.91 16.74
N ASP A 68 4.24 -7.15 16.51
CA ASP A 68 3.16 -7.49 15.58
C ASP A 68 2.81 -6.29 14.66
N ALA A 69 1.90 -6.52 13.71
CA ALA A 69 1.51 -5.52 12.72
C ALA A 69 0.86 -4.26 13.31
N THR A 70 0.39 -4.33 14.55
CA THR A 70 -0.27 -3.22 15.26
C THR A 70 0.61 -2.59 16.32
N ARG A 71 1.72 -3.26 16.67
CA ARG A 71 2.61 -2.86 17.75
C ARG A 71 4.07 -3.14 17.43
N LEU A 72 4.68 -2.20 16.72
CA LEU A 72 6.12 -2.24 16.42
C LEU A 72 6.95 -1.59 17.54
N VAL A 73 6.34 -0.71 18.33
CA VAL A 73 6.93 -0.02 19.46
C VAL A 73 5.98 0.01 20.64
N PHE A 74 6.49 0.33 21.82
CA PHE A 74 5.74 0.45 23.05
C PHE A 74 6.17 1.71 23.82
N ALA A 75 5.32 2.23 24.70
CA ALA A 75 5.65 3.30 25.62
C ALA A 75 4.97 3.07 26.98
N GLU A 76 5.58 3.57 28.07
CA GLU A 76 5.04 3.42 29.42
C GLU A 76 3.78 4.26 29.67
N SER A 77 3.67 5.39 28.97
CA SER A 77 2.50 6.28 29.06
C SER A 77 1.43 5.91 28.06
N ASP A 78 0.18 5.69 28.49
CA ASP A 78 -0.95 5.29 27.63
C ASP A 78 -1.18 6.19 26.41
N PRO A 79 -1.15 7.52 26.49
CA PRO A 79 -1.29 8.37 25.30
C PRO A 79 -0.14 8.19 24.30
N VAL A 80 1.07 7.98 24.79
CA VAL A 80 2.27 7.78 23.96
C VAL A 80 2.26 6.37 23.34
N ASP A 81 1.85 5.34 24.10
CA ASP A 81 1.66 3.98 23.56
C ASP A 81 0.59 3.96 22.46
N GLY A 82 -0.49 4.71 22.66
CA GLY A 82 -1.53 4.89 21.64
C GLY A 82 -0.98 5.50 20.34
N LEU A 83 -0.11 6.51 20.43
CA LEU A 83 0.58 7.08 19.28
C LEU A 83 1.53 6.06 18.62
N GLY A 84 2.29 5.29 19.41
CA GLY A 84 3.17 4.23 18.92
C GLY A 84 2.40 3.18 18.12
N ARG A 85 1.24 2.74 18.61
CA ARG A 85 0.35 1.81 17.90
C ARG A 85 -0.22 2.42 16.61
N PHE A 86 -0.66 3.67 16.66
CA PHE A 86 -1.15 4.38 15.47
C PHE A 86 -0.07 4.45 14.39
N LEU A 87 1.14 4.85 14.74
CA LEU A 87 2.26 4.93 13.80
C LEU A 87 2.66 3.54 13.26
N SER A 88 2.63 2.51 14.11
CA SER A 88 2.88 1.13 13.71
C SER A 88 1.87 0.66 12.66
N MET A 89 0.58 0.86 12.92
CA MET A 89 -0.48 0.56 11.95
C MET A 89 -0.37 1.39 10.68
N MET A 90 -0.05 2.68 10.79
CA MET A 90 0.20 3.56 9.64
C MET A 90 1.32 3.01 8.76
N LEU A 91 2.44 2.63 9.35
CA LEU A 91 3.58 2.06 8.60
C LEU A 91 3.18 0.77 7.89
N VAL A 92 2.62 -0.19 8.60
CA VAL A 92 2.29 -1.51 8.05
C VAL A 92 1.18 -1.40 7.01
N LEU A 93 0.07 -0.74 7.34
CA LEU A 93 -1.08 -0.62 6.45
C LEU A 93 -0.73 0.12 5.16
N ASN A 94 -0.05 1.26 5.24
CA ASN A 94 0.32 2.00 4.04
C ASN A 94 1.37 1.27 3.19
N THR A 95 2.29 0.50 3.80
CA THR A 95 3.19 -0.38 3.04
C THR A 95 2.42 -1.47 2.30
N VAL A 96 1.49 -2.14 2.97
CA VAL A 96 0.63 -3.16 2.36
C VAL A 96 -0.21 -2.58 1.23
N LEU A 97 -0.85 -1.43 1.45
CA LEU A 97 -1.65 -0.73 0.42
C LEU A 97 -0.80 -0.28 -0.77
N CYS A 98 0.40 0.22 -0.53
CA CYS A 98 1.35 0.58 -1.58
C CYS A 98 1.68 -0.64 -2.45
N LEU A 99 2.10 -1.74 -1.85
CA LEU A 99 2.46 -2.96 -2.56
C LEU A 99 1.27 -3.57 -3.31
N PHE A 100 0.10 -3.59 -2.67
CA PHE A 100 -1.11 -4.12 -3.29
C PHE A 100 -1.49 -3.31 -4.51
N ASN A 101 -1.53 -1.98 -4.39
CA ASN A 101 -1.89 -1.10 -5.50
C ASN A 101 -0.82 -1.03 -6.60
N LEU A 102 0.44 -1.39 -6.33
CA LEU A 102 1.49 -1.51 -7.35
C LEU A 102 1.41 -2.82 -8.14
N ALA A 103 0.60 -3.78 -7.75
CA ALA A 103 0.42 -5.01 -8.54
C ALA A 103 -0.11 -4.65 -9.94
N PRO A 104 0.53 -5.17 -11.02
CA PRO A 104 0.22 -4.76 -12.40
C PRO A 104 -1.03 -5.45 -12.95
N VAL A 105 -2.11 -5.41 -12.19
CA VAL A 105 -3.37 -6.12 -12.45
C VAL A 105 -4.57 -5.21 -12.22
N PRO A 106 -5.49 -5.06 -13.20
CA PRO A 106 -6.76 -4.34 -12.97
C PRO A 106 -7.61 -5.04 -11.89
N PRO A 107 -8.33 -4.31 -11.06
CA PRO A 107 -8.55 -2.85 -11.10
C PRO A 107 -7.52 -2.02 -10.33
N LEU A 108 -6.34 -2.58 -10.00
CA LEU A 108 -5.31 -1.93 -9.20
C LEU A 108 -4.54 -0.87 -10.02
N ASP A 109 -4.04 0.15 -9.33
CA ASP A 109 -3.34 1.29 -9.93
C ASP A 109 -2.08 0.87 -10.70
N GLY A 110 -1.40 -0.18 -10.24
CA GLY A 110 -0.21 -0.74 -10.86
C GLY A 110 -0.41 -1.18 -12.31
N ALA A 111 -1.63 -1.57 -12.69
CA ALA A 111 -1.96 -1.91 -14.07
C ALA A 111 -1.77 -0.73 -15.04
N SER A 112 -2.07 0.49 -14.59
CA SER A 112 -1.84 1.71 -15.36
C SER A 112 -0.44 2.29 -15.11
N ALA A 113 0.02 2.28 -13.86
CA ALA A 113 1.33 2.82 -13.47
C ALA A 113 2.51 2.12 -14.18
N ILE A 114 2.45 0.80 -14.39
CA ILE A 114 3.52 0.06 -15.08
C ILE A 114 3.79 0.58 -16.50
N THR A 115 2.79 1.20 -17.14
CA THR A 115 2.97 1.76 -18.49
C THR A 115 3.93 2.94 -18.52
N LEU A 116 4.25 3.57 -17.37
CA LEU A 116 5.31 4.60 -17.27
C LEU A 116 6.70 4.05 -17.58
N LEU A 117 6.93 2.77 -17.31
CA LEU A 117 8.20 2.08 -17.52
C LEU A 117 8.35 1.55 -18.95
N LEU A 118 7.31 1.67 -19.79
CA LEU A 118 7.28 1.09 -21.12
C LEU A 118 7.27 2.18 -22.20
N PRO A 119 7.82 1.89 -23.40
CA PRO A 119 7.59 2.72 -24.57
C PRO A 119 6.09 2.85 -24.84
N GLU A 120 5.67 4.01 -25.37
CA GLU A 120 4.23 4.35 -25.48
C GLU A 120 3.43 3.29 -26.26
N HIS A 121 3.96 2.80 -27.40
CA HIS A 121 3.31 1.75 -28.18
C HIS A 121 3.15 0.41 -27.43
N THR A 122 4.14 0.05 -26.59
CA THR A 122 4.09 -1.15 -25.75
C THR A 122 3.12 -0.95 -24.60
N GLY A 123 3.14 0.22 -23.97
CA GLY A 123 2.21 0.59 -22.89
C GLY A 123 0.75 0.49 -23.32
N LEU A 124 0.42 0.93 -24.54
CA LEU A 124 -0.94 0.82 -25.09
C LEU A 124 -1.34 -0.64 -25.29
N ARG A 125 -0.48 -1.49 -25.81
CA ARG A 125 -0.75 -2.94 -25.97
C ARG A 125 -0.97 -3.64 -24.63
N VAL A 126 -0.10 -3.37 -23.66
CA VAL A 126 -0.22 -3.93 -22.30
C VAL A 126 -1.54 -3.51 -21.66
N ARG A 127 -1.91 -2.24 -21.77
CA ARG A 127 -3.18 -1.72 -21.25
C ARG A 127 -4.38 -2.40 -21.90
N GLN A 128 -4.37 -2.59 -23.21
CA GLN A 128 -5.43 -3.29 -23.92
C GLN A 128 -5.55 -4.75 -23.48
N ALA A 129 -4.44 -5.45 -23.34
CA ALA A 129 -4.42 -6.82 -22.85
C ALA A 129 -4.98 -6.94 -21.43
N LEU A 130 -4.56 -6.05 -20.53
CA LEU A 130 -5.02 -6.02 -19.14
C LEU A 130 -6.52 -5.67 -19.00
N ARG A 131 -7.13 -4.98 -19.97
CA ARG A 131 -8.57 -4.72 -19.98
C ARG A 131 -9.42 -5.95 -20.33
N THR A 132 -8.81 -7.05 -20.76
CA THR A 132 -9.53 -8.31 -21.01
C THR A 132 -10.04 -8.89 -19.69
N PRO A 133 -11.36 -9.09 -19.49
CA PRO A 133 -11.93 -9.50 -18.21
C PRO A 133 -11.31 -10.78 -17.65
N ALA A 134 -11.01 -11.75 -18.51
CA ALA A 134 -10.37 -13.01 -18.08
C ALA A 134 -8.96 -12.77 -17.52
N ILE A 135 -8.17 -11.89 -18.13
CA ILE A 135 -6.81 -11.54 -17.65
C ILE A 135 -6.91 -10.76 -16.35
N ALA A 136 -7.82 -9.81 -16.23
CA ALA A 136 -8.05 -9.04 -15.01
C ALA A 136 -8.45 -9.95 -13.85
N MET A 137 -9.39 -10.86 -14.06
CA MET A 137 -9.83 -11.81 -13.05
C MET A 137 -8.71 -12.78 -12.64
N ALA A 138 -8.02 -13.40 -13.60
CA ALA A 138 -6.92 -14.31 -13.31
C ALA A 138 -5.80 -13.61 -12.54
N GLY A 139 -5.46 -12.38 -12.92
CA GLY A 139 -4.48 -11.59 -12.21
C GLY A 139 -4.90 -11.20 -10.80
N LEU A 140 -6.18 -10.82 -10.60
CA LEU A 140 -6.70 -10.52 -9.27
C LEU A 140 -6.64 -11.76 -8.36
N PHE A 141 -6.99 -12.93 -8.86
CA PHE A 141 -6.81 -14.19 -8.13
C PHE A 141 -5.35 -14.47 -7.80
N ALA A 142 -4.44 -14.28 -8.76
CA ALA A 142 -3.01 -14.47 -8.54
C ALA A 142 -2.48 -13.54 -7.43
N VAL A 143 -2.90 -12.27 -7.44
CA VAL A 143 -2.57 -11.32 -6.37
C VAL A 143 -3.17 -11.79 -5.05
N TRP A 144 -4.44 -12.14 -5.01
CA TRP A 144 -5.12 -12.58 -3.79
C TRP A 144 -4.42 -13.77 -3.10
N PHE A 145 -4.04 -14.79 -3.86
CA PHE A 145 -3.38 -15.98 -3.32
C PHE A 145 -1.87 -15.80 -3.11
N GLY A 146 -1.20 -14.99 -3.95
CA GLY A 146 0.26 -14.78 -3.90
C GLY A 146 0.69 -13.64 -2.98
N PHE A 147 -0.19 -12.69 -2.66
CA PHE A 147 0.15 -11.46 -1.96
C PHE A 147 0.76 -11.69 -0.57
N GLY A 148 0.26 -12.68 0.15
CA GLY A 148 0.80 -13.05 1.46
C GLY A 148 2.27 -13.47 1.44
N GLN A 149 2.74 -14.05 0.32
CA GLN A 149 4.14 -14.43 0.15
C GLN A 149 5.06 -13.21 -0.05
N ILE A 150 4.51 -12.10 -0.55
CA ILE A 150 5.22 -10.82 -0.69
C ILE A 150 5.18 -10.06 0.63
N VAL A 151 4.05 -10.02 1.31
CA VAL A 151 3.88 -9.26 2.56
C VAL A 151 4.76 -9.80 3.69
N ARG A 152 4.91 -11.13 3.81
CA ARG A 152 5.73 -11.74 4.88
C ARG A 152 7.18 -11.25 4.90
N PRO A 153 7.96 -11.33 3.80
CA PRO A 153 9.34 -10.84 3.81
C PRO A 153 9.39 -9.31 3.97
N VAL A 154 8.43 -8.57 3.42
CA VAL A 154 8.36 -7.12 3.59
C VAL A 154 8.14 -6.75 5.05
N PHE A 155 7.26 -7.45 5.76
CA PHE A 155 7.08 -7.25 7.20
C PHE A 155 8.39 -7.49 7.98
N GLY A 156 9.14 -8.53 7.65
CA GLY A 156 10.47 -8.75 8.23
C GLY A 156 11.45 -7.60 7.94
N ILE A 157 11.40 -7.01 6.75
CA ILE A 157 12.20 -5.83 6.42
C ILE A 157 11.75 -4.62 7.25
N LEU A 158 10.45 -4.38 7.41
CA LEU A 158 9.93 -3.29 8.23
C LEU A 158 10.39 -3.40 9.68
N ILE A 159 10.35 -4.60 10.27
CA ILE A 159 10.85 -4.84 11.62
C ILE A 159 12.34 -4.44 11.72
N ARG A 160 13.17 -4.88 10.79
CA ARG A 160 14.60 -4.52 10.76
C ARG A 160 14.85 -3.03 10.54
N LEU A 161 14.00 -2.36 9.78
CA LEU A 161 14.10 -0.91 9.59
C LEU A 161 13.71 -0.13 10.85
N VAL A 162 12.73 -0.62 11.61
CA VAL A 162 12.35 -0.03 12.90
C VAL A 162 13.34 -0.40 13.98
N HIS A 163 13.81 -1.65 14.02
CA HIS A 163 14.73 -2.20 15.01
C HIS A 163 15.95 -2.85 14.33
N PRO A 164 17.01 -2.09 14.02
CA PRO A 164 18.21 -2.64 13.36
C PRO A 164 18.92 -3.71 14.18
N ASP A 165 18.76 -3.68 15.52
CA ASP A 165 19.42 -4.60 16.46
C ASP A 165 18.66 -5.95 16.61
N PHE A 166 17.47 -6.09 16.00
CA PHE A 166 16.75 -7.36 15.88
C PHE A 166 17.31 -8.15 14.68
N GLY A 167 18.40 -8.84 14.87
CA GLY A 167 19.06 -9.67 13.88
C GLY A 167 19.40 -11.06 14.40
#